data_d444652b430e5a2da48a07b796532a8e
#
_entry.id   d444652b430e5a2da48a07b796532a8e
#
_cell.length_a   1.000
_cell.length_b   1.000
_cell.length_c   1.000
_cell.angle_alpha   90.00
_cell.angle_beta   90.00
_cell.angle_gamma   90.00
#
_symmetry.space_group_name_H-M   'P 1'
#
loop_
_entity.id
_entity.type
_entity.pdbx_description
1 polymer ?
#
loop_
_entity_poly.entity_id
_entity_poly.type
_entity_poly.pdbx_seq_one_letter_code
_entity_poly.pdbx_strand_id
1 'polypeptide(L)'
;MELKQIGPKTFCIEHDTNIGIHFTDDGRMYLIDTGSKGDGEKIDEILSREGWVPSCIINTHTHIDHIGGNEFLMRKYGIPAYCTDYDMAFAHYSELEAAYMNGGYPAEKLRTIFAHPGMIGFRSLEKET
;
A
#
# COMPACT_ATOMS: atom_id res chain seq x y z
N MET A 1 -14.15 -8.13 0.91
CA MET A 1 -13.37 -7.54 2.03
C MET A 1 -14.18 -7.64 3.30
N GLU A 2 -13.59 -8.18 4.35
CA GLU A 2 -14.23 -8.34 5.67
C GLU A 2 -13.30 -7.75 6.74
N LEU A 3 -13.84 -6.86 7.59
CA LEU A 3 -13.08 -6.25 8.67
C LEU A 3 -13.13 -7.15 9.92
N LYS A 4 -11.98 -7.50 10.46
CA LYS A 4 -11.83 -8.30 11.70
C LYS A 4 -10.91 -7.60 12.69
N GLN A 5 -11.30 -7.57 13.94
CA GLN A 5 -10.41 -7.16 15.02
C GLN A 5 -9.49 -8.32 15.41
N ILE A 6 -8.17 -8.08 15.40
CA ILE A 6 -7.15 -9.09 15.71
C ILE A 6 -6.33 -8.74 16.97
N GLY A 7 -6.56 -7.57 17.54
CA GLY A 7 -5.93 -7.10 18.77
C GLY A 7 -6.63 -5.87 19.32
N PRO A 8 -6.24 -5.37 20.50
CA PRO A 8 -6.94 -4.25 21.16
C PRO A 8 -7.01 -2.97 20.31
N LYS A 9 -5.99 -2.74 19.48
CA LYS A 9 -5.86 -1.58 18.59
C LYS A 9 -5.54 -1.97 17.15
N THR A 10 -5.71 -3.24 16.81
CA THR A 10 -5.28 -3.79 15.52
C THR A 10 -6.43 -4.51 14.86
N PHE A 11 -6.61 -4.24 13.59
CA PHE A 11 -7.65 -4.83 12.75
C PHE A 11 -7.01 -5.33 11.46
N CYS A 12 -7.69 -6.24 10.81
CA CYS A 12 -7.35 -6.76 9.49
C CYS A 12 -8.57 -6.66 8.58
N ILE A 13 -8.40 -6.13 7.39
CA ILE A 13 -9.38 -6.30 6.32
C ILE A 13 -8.92 -7.53 5.54
N GLU A 14 -9.65 -8.63 5.70
CA GLU A 14 -9.37 -9.86 4.95
C GLU A 14 -9.76 -9.69 3.48
N HIS A 15 -8.81 -9.97 2.61
CA HIS A 15 -8.94 -9.94 1.16
C HIS A 15 -7.84 -10.81 0.54
N ASP A 16 -7.73 -10.85 -0.79
CA ASP A 16 -6.67 -11.59 -1.50
C ASP A 16 -5.27 -11.21 -0.98
N THR A 17 -5.03 -9.92 -0.80
CA THR A 17 -3.95 -9.40 0.03
C THR A 17 -4.57 -8.73 1.25
N ASN A 18 -4.21 -9.17 2.43
CA ASN A 18 -4.73 -8.63 3.69
C ASN A 18 -4.22 -7.20 3.93
N ILE A 19 -5.10 -6.33 4.40
CA ILE A 19 -4.77 -4.96 4.77
C ILE A 19 -4.81 -4.82 6.28
N GLY A 20 -3.70 -4.39 6.88
CA GLY A 20 -3.61 -4.13 8.31
C GLY A 20 -4.10 -2.73 8.68
N ILE A 21 -4.70 -2.60 9.86
CA ILE A 21 -5.05 -1.33 10.47
C ILE A 21 -4.53 -1.35 11.91
N HIS A 22 -3.78 -0.31 12.28
CA HIS A 22 -3.27 -0.18 13.63
C HIS A 22 -3.50 1.24 14.17
N PHE A 23 -4.05 1.31 15.39
CA PHE A 23 -4.20 2.56 16.12
C PHE A 23 -3.07 2.71 17.13
N THR A 24 -2.36 3.83 17.06
CA THR A 24 -1.33 4.20 18.03
C THR A 24 -1.95 4.71 19.35
N ASP A 25 -1.14 4.86 20.38
CA ASP A 25 -1.60 5.34 21.68
C ASP A 25 -2.09 6.79 21.66
N ASP A 26 -1.58 7.59 20.73
CA ASP A 26 -2.01 8.98 20.50
C ASP A 26 -3.19 9.10 19.51
N GLY A 27 -3.81 7.97 19.13
CA GLY A 27 -5.03 7.92 18.32
C GLY A 27 -4.81 8.05 16.82
N ARG A 28 -3.59 8.05 16.31
CA ARG A 28 -3.34 7.98 14.88
C ARG A 28 -3.63 6.59 14.35
N MET A 29 -4.15 6.51 13.13
CA MET A 29 -4.44 5.25 12.46
C MET A 29 -3.48 5.04 11.28
N TYR A 30 -2.85 3.90 11.23
CA TYR A 30 -1.96 3.49 10.16
C TYR A 30 -2.62 2.37 9.34
N LEU A 31 -2.57 2.51 8.01
CA LEU A 31 -2.87 1.44 7.09
C LEU A 31 -1.58 0.69 6.75
N ILE A 32 -1.62 -0.61 6.75
CA ILE A 32 -0.51 -1.48 6.37
C ILE A 32 -0.94 -2.20 5.10
N ASP A 33 -0.33 -1.83 3.98
CA ASP A 33 -0.71 -2.18 2.62
C ASP A 33 -2.12 -1.70 2.22
N THR A 34 -2.43 -1.77 0.93
CA THR A 34 -3.69 -1.22 0.38
C THR A 34 -4.29 -2.09 -0.73
N GLY A 35 -3.86 -3.35 -0.83
CA GLY A 35 -4.41 -4.29 -1.80
C GLY A 35 -4.04 -3.99 -3.25
N SER A 36 -4.83 -4.53 -4.15
CA SER A 36 -4.70 -4.38 -5.60
C SER A 36 -5.37 -3.12 -6.13
N LYS A 37 -5.20 -2.86 -7.42
CA LYS A 37 -5.87 -1.74 -8.11
C LYS A 37 -7.40 -1.83 -7.95
N GLY A 38 -8.02 -0.74 -7.50
CA GLY A 38 -9.45 -0.67 -7.22
C GLY A 38 -9.86 -1.08 -5.80
N ASP A 39 -8.90 -1.48 -4.96
CA ASP A 39 -9.20 -1.79 -3.57
C ASP A 39 -9.22 -0.56 -2.68
N GLY A 40 -8.59 0.53 -3.10
CA GLY A 40 -8.59 1.79 -2.36
C GLY A 40 -10.00 2.31 -2.05
N GLU A 41 -10.90 2.24 -3.02
CA GLU A 41 -12.30 2.64 -2.87
C GLU A 41 -13.05 1.73 -1.89
N LYS A 42 -12.81 0.43 -1.93
CA LYS A 42 -13.44 -0.54 -1.01
C LYS A 42 -12.92 -0.39 0.42
N ILE A 43 -11.63 -0.12 0.57
CA ILE A 43 -11.02 0.21 1.87
C ILE A 43 -11.67 1.48 2.43
N ASP A 44 -11.82 2.51 1.61
CA ASP A 44 -12.44 3.75 1.98
C ASP A 44 -13.89 3.59 2.44
N GLU A 45 -14.68 2.73 1.79
CA GLU A 45 -16.04 2.40 2.22
C GLU A 45 -16.05 1.80 3.63
N ILE A 46 -15.09 0.90 3.94
CA ILE A 46 -14.95 0.31 5.28
C ILE A 46 -14.56 1.39 6.29
N LEU A 47 -13.52 2.19 5.99
CA LEU A 47 -13.06 3.26 6.87
C LEU A 47 -14.17 4.28 7.16
N SER A 48 -14.91 4.66 6.14
CA SER A 48 -16.02 5.61 6.25
C SER A 48 -17.16 5.09 7.12
N ARG A 49 -17.50 3.81 7.00
CA ARG A 49 -18.50 3.14 7.82
C ARG A 49 -18.11 3.11 9.29
N GLU A 50 -16.84 2.88 9.58
CA GLU A 50 -16.31 2.86 10.95
C GLU A 50 -16.02 4.27 11.50
N GLY A 51 -16.08 5.31 10.67
CA GLY A 51 -15.71 6.68 11.05
C GLY A 51 -14.20 6.87 11.24
N TRP A 52 -13.37 6.08 10.58
CA TRP A 52 -11.93 6.09 10.71
C TRP A 52 -11.25 6.91 9.62
N VAL A 53 -10.20 7.65 10.02
CA VAL A 53 -9.40 8.48 9.11
C VAL A 53 -7.94 8.06 9.22
N PRO A 54 -7.31 7.57 8.15
CA PRO A 54 -5.91 7.18 8.18
C PRO A 54 -4.98 8.38 8.27
N SER A 55 -3.86 8.21 8.97
CA SER A 55 -2.79 9.21 9.10
C SER A 55 -1.64 8.96 8.13
N CYS A 56 -1.40 7.71 7.78
CA CYS A 56 -0.44 7.32 6.75
C CYS A 56 -0.69 5.88 6.28
N ILE A 57 -0.02 5.52 5.20
CA ILE A 57 0.11 4.16 4.70
C ILE A 57 1.55 3.70 4.96
N ILE A 58 1.73 2.47 5.41
CA ILE A 58 3.02 1.79 5.51
C ILE A 58 2.93 0.56 4.60
N ASN A 59 3.72 0.52 3.55
CA ASN A 59 3.77 -0.65 2.68
C ASN A 59 4.86 -1.60 3.13
N THR A 60 4.50 -2.86 3.27
CA THR A 60 5.44 -3.95 3.60
C THR A 60 6.45 -4.14 2.48
N HIS A 61 5.99 -3.98 1.25
CA HIS A 61 6.77 -3.93 0.02
C HIS A 61 5.91 -3.34 -1.11
N THR A 62 6.48 -3.15 -2.31
CA THR A 62 5.83 -2.38 -3.38
C THR A 62 5.32 -3.23 -4.55
N HIS A 63 4.99 -4.49 -4.33
CA HIS A 63 4.24 -5.27 -5.32
C HIS A 63 2.84 -4.68 -5.56
N ILE A 64 2.33 -4.82 -6.77
CA ILE A 64 1.10 -4.16 -7.23
C ILE A 64 -0.15 -4.54 -6.43
N ASP A 65 -0.15 -5.70 -5.80
CA ASP A 65 -1.22 -6.20 -4.93
C ASP A 65 -1.11 -5.73 -3.47
N HIS A 66 -0.07 -4.93 -3.16
CA HIS A 66 0.14 -4.28 -1.87
C HIS A 66 0.00 -2.76 -1.91
N ILE A 67 0.24 -2.15 -3.06
CA ILE A 67 0.22 -0.69 -3.24
C ILE A 67 -0.93 -0.19 -4.12
N GLY A 68 -1.79 -1.08 -4.60
CA GLY A 68 -2.80 -0.74 -5.61
C GLY A 68 -3.84 0.30 -5.18
N GLY A 69 -4.14 0.41 -3.88
CA GLY A 69 -5.02 1.43 -3.33
C GLY A 69 -4.33 2.72 -2.90
N ASN A 70 -2.98 2.77 -2.90
CA ASN A 70 -2.23 3.89 -2.37
C ASN A 70 -2.63 5.23 -3.00
N GLU A 71 -2.62 5.33 -4.33
CA GLU A 71 -2.88 6.59 -5.02
C GLU A 71 -4.23 7.19 -4.64
N PHE A 72 -5.26 6.36 -4.61
CA PHE A 72 -6.61 6.79 -4.24
C PHE A 72 -6.66 7.31 -2.79
N LEU A 73 -6.14 6.52 -1.84
CA LEU A 73 -6.18 6.86 -0.42
C LEU A 73 -5.30 8.06 -0.08
N MET A 74 -4.10 8.14 -0.67
CA MET A 74 -3.22 9.29 -0.50
C MET A 74 -3.86 10.59 -0.97
N ARG A 75 -4.52 10.57 -2.13
CA ARG A 75 -5.23 11.75 -2.66
C ARG A 75 -6.43 12.12 -1.82
N LYS A 76 -7.25 11.13 -1.45
CA LYS A 76 -8.48 11.36 -0.71
C LYS A 76 -8.23 11.93 0.68
N TYR A 77 -7.27 11.37 1.40
CA TYR A 77 -7.01 11.74 2.80
C TYR A 77 -5.85 12.73 2.97
N GLY A 78 -5.11 13.04 1.91
CA GLY A 78 -3.94 13.92 1.98
C GLY A 78 -2.79 13.35 2.81
N ILE A 79 -2.64 12.02 2.81
CA ILE A 79 -1.70 11.30 3.67
C ILE A 79 -0.48 10.80 2.88
N PRO A 80 0.69 10.66 3.55
CA PRO A 80 1.87 10.03 2.95
C PRO A 80 1.76 8.50 2.94
N ALA A 81 2.52 7.87 2.03
CA ALA A 81 2.84 6.44 2.06
C ALA A 81 4.34 6.25 2.29
N TYR A 82 4.67 5.28 3.12
CA TYR A 82 6.04 4.95 3.52
C TYR A 82 6.40 3.54 3.06
N CYS A 83 7.64 3.36 2.61
CA CYS A 83 8.25 2.07 2.33
C CYS A 83 9.76 2.15 2.54
N THR A 84 10.48 1.02 2.39
CA THR A 84 11.94 1.01 2.47
C THR A 84 12.57 1.74 1.28
N ASP A 85 13.85 2.15 1.39
CA ASP A 85 14.57 2.76 0.27
C ASP A 85 14.69 1.81 -0.94
N TYR A 86 14.79 0.49 -0.69
CA TYR A 86 14.80 -0.52 -1.76
C TYR A 86 13.47 -0.56 -2.51
N ASP A 87 12.37 -0.59 -1.78
CA ASP A 87 11.03 -0.60 -2.35
C ASP A 87 10.71 0.70 -3.09
N MET A 88 11.24 1.84 -2.62
CA MET A 88 11.12 3.11 -3.33
C MET A 88 11.70 3.03 -4.75
N ALA A 89 12.81 2.33 -4.95
CA ALA A 89 13.38 2.14 -6.28
C ALA A 89 12.43 1.33 -7.19
N PHE A 90 11.83 0.26 -6.68
CA PHE A 90 10.82 -0.51 -7.42
C PHE A 90 9.56 0.32 -7.71
N ALA A 91 9.09 1.10 -6.74
CA ALA A 91 7.91 1.96 -6.91
C ALA A 91 8.13 3.04 -7.98
N HIS A 92 9.34 3.62 -8.07
CA HIS A 92 9.70 4.60 -9.10
C HIS A 92 9.93 3.98 -10.47
N TYR A 93 10.51 2.79 -10.51
CA TYR A 93 10.93 2.10 -11.71
C TYR A 93 10.25 0.73 -11.78
N SER A 94 8.96 0.70 -12.12
CA SER A 94 8.16 -0.53 -12.16
C SER A 94 8.76 -1.64 -13.04
N GLU A 95 9.59 -1.28 -14.02
CA GLU A 95 10.30 -2.24 -14.87
C GLU A 95 11.37 -3.05 -14.10
N LEU A 96 11.89 -2.50 -13.00
CA LEU A 96 12.86 -3.21 -12.14
C LEU A 96 12.22 -4.43 -11.46
N GLU A 97 10.98 -4.30 -11.01
CA GLU A 97 10.24 -5.41 -10.43
C GLU A 97 10.07 -6.55 -11.44
N ALA A 98 9.64 -6.21 -12.65
CA ALA A 98 9.49 -7.17 -13.73
C ALA A 98 10.82 -7.85 -14.09
N ALA A 99 11.92 -7.10 -14.12
CA ALA A 99 13.26 -7.63 -14.37
C ALA A 99 13.72 -8.55 -13.24
N TYR A 100 13.50 -8.18 -11.99
CA TYR A 100 13.85 -8.97 -10.82
C TYR A 100 13.08 -10.30 -10.79
N MET A 101 11.77 -10.26 -10.99
CA MET A 101 10.91 -11.44 -10.96
C MET A 101 11.21 -12.43 -12.09
N ASN A 102 11.72 -11.97 -13.23
CA ASN A 102 12.03 -12.80 -14.39
C ASN A 102 13.52 -13.16 -14.53
N GLY A 103 14.37 -12.72 -13.59
CA GLY A 103 15.82 -12.95 -13.65
C GLY A 103 16.52 -12.20 -14.78
N GLY A 104 15.92 -11.17 -15.33
CA GLY A 104 16.44 -10.34 -16.41
C GLY A 104 15.37 -9.46 -17.03
N TYR A 105 15.74 -8.63 -18.02
CA TYR A 105 14.80 -7.72 -18.67
C TYR A 105 13.70 -8.52 -19.43
N PRO A 106 12.42 -8.40 -19.01
CA PRO A 106 11.38 -9.28 -19.50
C PRO A 106 10.89 -8.90 -20.90
N ALA A 107 10.35 -9.88 -21.62
CA ALA A 107 9.64 -9.64 -22.87
C ALA A 107 8.47 -8.65 -22.64
N GLU A 108 8.12 -7.88 -23.68
CA GLU A 108 7.14 -6.78 -23.61
C GLU A 108 5.81 -7.17 -22.94
N LYS A 109 5.30 -8.37 -23.26
CA LYS A 109 4.05 -8.88 -22.65
C LYS A 109 4.15 -9.12 -21.15
N LEU A 110 5.32 -9.44 -20.62
CA LEU A 110 5.55 -9.66 -19.18
C LEU A 110 5.76 -8.34 -18.43
N ARG A 111 6.28 -7.30 -19.10
CA ARG A 111 6.43 -5.98 -18.52
C ARG A 111 5.10 -5.35 -18.13
N THR A 112 4.07 -5.55 -18.94
CA THR A 112 2.74 -4.99 -18.70
C THR A 112 1.99 -5.62 -17.52
N ILE A 113 2.35 -6.83 -17.10
CA ILE A 113 1.72 -7.51 -15.97
C ILE A 113 2.12 -6.84 -14.64
N PHE A 114 3.35 -6.34 -14.54
CA PHE A 114 3.90 -5.69 -13.35
C PHE A 114 3.98 -4.16 -13.46
N ALA A 115 3.59 -3.60 -14.61
CA ALA A 115 3.64 -2.16 -14.83
C ALA A 115 2.55 -1.45 -14.01
N HIS A 116 2.97 -0.72 -13.01
CA HIS A 116 2.16 0.34 -12.41
C HIS A 116 2.74 1.69 -12.84
N PRO A 117 1.93 2.75 -12.99
CA PRO A 117 2.47 4.09 -13.16
C PRO A 117 3.33 4.39 -11.93
N GLY A 118 4.59 4.77 -12.16
CA GLY A 118 5.52 5.05 -11.08
C GLY A 118 4.87 5.93 -10.02
N MET A 119 4.80 5.44 -8.80
CA MET A 119 4.16 6.17 -7.71
C MET A 119 5.07 7.28 -7.22
N ILE A 120 4.61 8.51 -7.39
CA ILE A 120 5.28 9.69 -6.85
C ILE A 120 4.72 9.94 -5.46
N GLY A 121 5.58 10.08 -4.46
CA GLY A 121 5.16 10.52 -3.13
C GLY A 121 5.41 9.54 -1.98
N PHE A 122 6.11 8.42 -2.24
CA PHE A 122 6.62 7.59 -1.16
C PHE A 122 7.66 8.34 -0.33
N ARG A 123 7.65 8.08 0.97
CA ARG A 123 8.68 8.53 1.92
C ARG A 123 9.47 7.33 2.41
N SER A 124 10.77 7.53 2.61
CA SER A 124 11.64 6.51 3.17
C SER A 124 11.40 6.34 4.66
N LEU A 125 11.21 5.09 5.11
CA LEU A 125 11.16 4.76 6.54
C LEU A 125 12.51 5.00 7.23
N GLU A 126 13.63 4.83 6.51
CA GLU A 126 14.97 4.99 7.07
C GLU A 126 15.36 6.44 7.34
N LYS A 127 14.68 7.41 6.71
CA LYS A 127 15.01 8.84 6.83
C LYS A 127 14.18 9.58 7.90
N GLU A 128 13.19 8.92 8.46
CA GLU A 128 12.30 9.51 9.48
C GLU A 128 12.63 9.04 10.91
N THR A 129 13.64 8.21 11.03
CA THR A 129 14.20 7.79 12.33
C THR A 129 15.44 8.59 12.66
#